data_48c3bdad48c487536f1d6f9c27007227
#
_entry.id   48c3bdad48c487536f1d6f9c27007227
#
_cell.length_a   1.000
_cell.length_b   1.000
_cell.length_c   1.000
_cell.angle_alpha   90.00
_cell.angle_beta   90.00
_cell.angle_gamma   90.00
#
_symmetry.space_group_name_H-M   'P 1'
#
loop_
_entity.id
_entity.type
_entity.pdbx_description
1 polymer ?
#
loop_
_entity_poly.entity_id
_entity_poly.type
_entity_poly.pdbx_seq_one_letter_code
_entity_poly.pdbx_strand_id
1 'polypeptide(L)'
;MSDLIIGGHTKRRRITGRGIWLIASIAATTAVVGLTGCNLGPKANLDKGQQLFTQKCGSCHTLTGAGTNGDIGPNLDYAFKQARANGGFDSGTIQGVVEYQIAHARPVSPQQTDVYMPQNLVTGEDAKDVAAYVASVAGVPGIKPPVFAPPQFFATNCGGCHTLAQAGTTGNVGPNLDDALKSMSAAQISQSISDPNAQITPGFQPNVMPQNFGQTLTPQQLQQLVAYLQTATGGGGGGKK
;
A
#
# COMPACT_ATOMS: atom_id res chain seq x y z
N MET A 1 -1.93 -75.89 9.83
CA MET A 1 -1.49 -76.20 11.19
C MET A 1 -1.62 -74.88 11.95
N SER A 2 -2.51 -74.74 12.74
CA SER A 2 -3.40 -75.22 13.73
C SER A 2 -4.13 -73.98 14.28
N ASP A 3 -5.42 -74.18 14.34
CA ASP A 3 -6.41 -73.31 14.97
C ASP A 3 -6.15 -73.01 16.43
N LEU A 4 -6.67 -71.86 16.90
CA LEU A 4 -7.38 -71.88 18.19
C LEU A 4 -8.43 -70.76 18.28
N ILE A 5 -9.69 -71.18 18.29
CA ILE A 5 -10.90 -70.41 18.58
C ILE A 5 -11.06 -70.40 20.11
N ILE A 6 -11.30 -69.24 20.73
CA ILE A 6 -11.92 -69.24 22.06
C ILE A 6 -13.06 -68.21 22.06
N GLY A 7 -14.27 -68.72 22.11
CA GLY A 7 -15.51 -68.00 22.33
C GLY A 7 -15.68 -67.58 23.79
N GLY A 8 -16.17 -66.37 24.01
CA GLY A 8 -16.57 -65.83 25.30
C GLY A 8 -17.99 -65.30 25.23
N HIS A 9 -18.96 -66.14 25.70
CA HIS A 9 -20.34 -65.69 25.93
C HIS A 9 -20.43 -64.76 27.11
N THR A 10 -20.92 -63.52 26.93
CA THR A 10 -21.37 -62.70 28.04
C THR A 10 -22.89 -62.53 28.03
N LYS A 11 -23.47 -63.07 29.11
CA LYS A 11 -24.89 -63.03 29.48
C LYS A 11 -25.44 -61.59 29.54
N ARG A 12 -26.53 -61.36 28.80
CA ARG A 12 -27.45 -60.24 29.05
C ARG A 12 -28.17 -60.47 30.37
N ARG A 13 -27.94 -59.58 31.35
CA ARG A 13 -28.82 -59.38 32.51
C ARG A 13 -29.82 -58.28 32.19
N ARG A 14 -31.10 -58.61 32.12
CA ARG A 14 -32.24 -57.73 32.20
C ARG A 14 -32.39 -57.32 33.65
N ILE A 15 -32.36 -56.04 33.95
CA ILE A 15 -32.79 -55.51 35.21
C ILE A 15 -34.04 -54.67 34.95
N THR A 16 -35.18 -55.22 35.39
CA THR A 16 -36.44 -54.53 35.55
C THR A 16 -36.47 -53.96 36.97
N GLY A 17 -36.57 -52.67 37.12
CA GLY A 17 -36.71 -52.01 38.43
C GLY A 17 -37.22 -50.60 38.25
N ARG A 18 -38.51 -50.45 38.53
CA ARG A 18 -39.20 -49.14 38.71
C ARG A 18 -38.63 -48.47 39.93
N GLY A 19 -38.24 -47.18 39.84
CA GLY A 19 -37.87 -46.43 41.02
C GLY A 19 -37.47 -45.00 40.72
N ILE A 20 -38.44 -44.12 40.86
CA ILE A 20 -38.36 -42.78 41.45
C ILE A 20 -37.41 -41.72 40.82
N TRP A 21 -38.04 -40.73 40.30
CA TRP A 21 -37.56 -39.42 39.91
C TRP A 21 -36.81 -38.69 41.04
N LEU A 22 -35.60 -38.28 40.77
CA LEU A 22 -35.01 -37.09 41.39
C LEU A 22 -34.29 -36.31 40.26
N ILE A 23 -34.90 -35.22 39.90
CA ILE A 23 -34.35 -34.22 39.00
C ILE A 23 -33.24 -33.51 39.75
N ALA A 24 -31.99 -33.81 39.45
CA ALA A 24 -30.86 -32.98 39.78
C ALA A 24 -30.48 -32.18 38.55
N SER A 25 -30.99 -30.94 38.50
CA SER A 25 -30.59 -29.95 37.48
C SER A 25 -29.14 -29.55 37.74
N ILE A 26 -28.20 -30.19 37.05
CA ILE A 26 -26.82 -29.69 36.94
C ILE A 26 -26.84 -28.62 35.88
N ALA A 27 -26.90 -27.36 36.34
CA ALA A 27 -26.60 -26.22 35.49
C ALA A 27 -25.12 -26.29 35.07
N ALA A 28 -24.88 -26.82 33.89
CA ALA A 28 -23.57 -26.74 33.24
C ALA A 28 -23.38 -25.28 32.81
N THR A 29 -22.76 -24.51 33.68
CA THR A 29 -22.18 -23.21 33.32
C THR A 29 -21.00 -23.49 32.37
N THR A 30 -21.27 -23.54 31.10
CA THR A 30 -20.23 -23.42 30.05
C THR A 30 -19.62 -22.04 30.17
N ALA A 31 -18.48 -21.95 30.85
CA ALA A 31 -17.61 -20.79 30.79
C ALA A 31 -17.13 -20.71 29.33
N VAL A 32 -17.79 -19.87 28.57
CA VAL A 32 -17.26 -19.41 27.27
C VAL A 32 -16.05 -18.57 27.62
N VAL A 33 -14.87 -19.19 27.64
CA VAL A 33 -13.61 -18.47 27.60
C VAL A 33 -13.58 -17.78 26.25
N GLY A 34 -14.06 -16.56 26.22
CA GLY A 34 -13.93 -15.69 25.06
C GLY A 34 -12.46 -15.51 24.77
N LEU A 35 -11.97 -16.10 23.70
CA LEU A 35 -10.74 -15.75 23.03
C LEU A 35 -10.91 -14.33 22.46
N THR A 36 -10.93 -13.33 23.33
CA THR A 36 -10.87 -11.92 22.93
C THR A 36 -9.43 -11.55 22.65
N GLY A 37 -8.88 -12.17 21.61
CA GLY A 37 -7.61 -11.79 20.99
C GLY A 37 -7.83 -11.07 19.68
N CYS A 38 -8.96 -10.43 19.48
CA CYS A 38 -9.19 -9.61 18.30
C CYS A 38 -8.74 -8.19 18.63
N ASN A 39 -7.65 -7.78 18.03
CA ASN A 39 -7.26 -6.38 17.91
C ASN A 39 -8.42 -5.65 17.19
N LEU A 40 -9.31 -5.01 17.96
CA LEU A 40 -10.46 -4.25 17.45
C LEU A 40 -10.07 -2.82 17.04
N GLY A 41 -8.80 -2.59 16.74
CA GLY A 41 -8.37 -1.36 16.07
C GLY A 41 -9.00 -1.26 14.67
N PRO A 42 -9.20 -0.05 14.15
CA PRO A 42 -9.64 0.13 12.78
C PRO A 42 -8.70 -0.65 11.86
N LYS A 43 -9.26 -1.39 10.89
CA LYS A 43 -8.45 -2.11 9.91
C LYS A 43 -7.64 -1.07 9.13
N ALA A 44 -6.34 -1.32 8.99
CA ALA A 44 -5.47 -0.48 8.18
C ALA A 44 -6.01 -0.32 6.76
N ASN A 45 -5.95 0.89 6.25
CA ASN A 45 -6.37 1.22 4.89
C ASN A 45 -5.19 1.00 3.93
N LEU A 46 -5.20 -0.12 3.23
CA LEU A 46 -4.11 -0.49 2.32
C LEU A 46 -3.99 0.44 1.12
N ASP A 47 -5.08 0.98 0.60
CA ASP A 47 -5.05 1.91 -0.53
C ASP A 47 -4.39 3.24 -0.13
N LYS A 48 -4.74 3.74 1.06
CA LYS A 48 -4.09 4.92 1.64
C LYS A 48 -2.62 4.63 1.95
N GLY A 49 -2.32 3.46 2.48
CA GLY A 49 -0.95 2.99 2.73
C GLY A 49 -0.11 2.98 1.47
N GLN A 50 -0.65 2.48 0.35
CA GLN A 50 0.00 2.50 -0.97
C GLN A 50 0.30 3.94 -1.43
N GLN A 51 -0.69 4.81 -1.36
CA GLN A 51 -0.54 6.21 -1.78
C GLN A 51 0.54 6.92 -0.95
N LEU A 52 0.47 6.79 0.38
CA LEU A 52 1.45 7.39 1.28
C LEU A 52 2.85 6.81 1.07
N PHE A 53 2.97 5.50 0.88
CA PHE A 53 4.26 4.87 0.56
C PHE A 53 4.85 5.46 -0.73
N THR A 54 4.07 5.51 -1.79
CA THR A 54 4.51 6.06 -3.09
C THR A 54 4.99 7.49 -2.96
N GLN A 55 4.25 8.33 -2.22
CA GLN A 55 4.55 9.76 -2.06
C GLN A 55 5.71 10.06 -1.11
N LYS A 56 5.87 9.29 -0.03
CA LYS A 56 6.78 9.60 1.07
C LYS A 56 8.00 8.69 1.15
N CYS A 57 7.90 7.47 0.62
CA CYS A 57 8.92 6.44 0.77
C CYS A 57 9.51 6.00 -0.57
N GLY A 58 8.71 6.10 -1.65
CA GLY A 58 9.00 5.54 -2.97
C GLY A 58 10.18 6.18 -3.70
N SER A 59 10.55 7.43 -3.37
CA SER A 59 11.76 8.07 -3.91
C SER A 59 13.06 7.42 -3.41
N CYS A 60 13.01 6.79 -2.24
CA CYS A 60 14.16 6.15 -1.63
C CYS A 60 14.10 4.62 -1.69
N HIS A 61 12.91 4.02 -1.65
CA HIS A 61 12.74 2.57 -1.56
C HIS A 61 12.11 1.97 -2.81
N THR A 62 12.70 0.86 -3.28
CA THR A 62 12.05 -0.03 -4.23
C THR A 62 11.00 -0.87 -3.53
N LEU A 63 9.77 -0.87 -4.06
CA LEU A 63 8.68 -1.77 -3.70
C LEU A 63 7.81 -2.04 -4.92
N THR A 64 7.88 -3.25 -5.47
CA THR A 64 7.18 -3.64 -6.70
C THR A 64 5.66 -3.40 -6.60
N GLY A 65 5.05 -3.76 -5.48
CA GLY A 65 3.62 -3.56 -5.26
C GLY A 65 3.18 -2.10 -5.31
N ALA A 66 4.07 -1.16 -4.97
CA ALA A 66 3.83 0.28 -5.05
C ALA A 66 4.25 0.89 -6.40
N GLY A 67 4.90 0.12 -7.28
CA GLY A 67 5.46 0.62 -8.54
C GLY A 67 6.63 1.58 -8.35
N THR A 68 7.35 1.50 -7.23
CA THR A 68 8.48 2.38 -6.92
C THR A 68 9.81 1.68 -7.14
N ASN A 69 10.83 2.43 -7.49
CA ASN A 69 12.17 1.95 -7.81
C ASN A 69 13.30 2.81 -7.21
N GLY A 70 13.02 3.49 -6.08
CA GLY A 70 14.06 4.23 -5.34
C GLY A 70 15.18 3.30 -4.91
N ASP A 71 16.43 3.79 -5.00
CA ASP A 71 17.67 3.05 -4.77
C ASP A 71 18.55 3.66 -3.65
N ILE A 72 18.07 4.72 -3.01
CA ILE A 72 18.76 5.37 -1.87
C ILE A 72 18.65 4.48 -0.62
N GLY A 73 17.47 3.94 -0.37
CA GLY A 73 17.20 3.03 0.73
C GLY A 73 17.17 1.57 0.28
N PRO A 74 17.04 0.62 1.22
CA PRO A 74 16.93 -0.80 0.88
C PRO A 74 15.77 -1.10 -0.07
N ASN A 75 16.01 -2.04 -1.00
CA ASN A 75 14.92 -2.67 -1.76
C ASN A 75 14.10 -3.55 -0.81
N LEU A 76 12.83 -3.15 -0.56
CA LEU A 76 11.98 -3.80 0.42
C LEU A 76 11.49 -5.17 -0.03
N ASP A 77 11.30 -5.38 -1.34
CA ASP A 77 10.96 -6.71 -1.86
C ASP A 77 12.06 -7.72 -1.56
N TYR A 78 13.31 -7.34 -1.79
CA TYR A 78 14.44 -8.22 -1.51
C TYR A 78 14.61 -8.46 0.00
N ALA A 79 14.58 -7.40 0.80
CA ALA A 79 14.77 -7.48 2.25
C ALA A 79 13.72 -8.38 2.91
N PHE A 80 12.43 -8.17 2.59
CA PHE A 80 11.35 -8.94 3.20
C PHE A 80 11.18 -10.33 2.56
N LYS A 81 11.59 -10.54 1.32
CA LYS A 81 11.68 -11.90 0.75
C LYS A 81 12.63 -12.77 1.56
N GLN A 82 13.79 -12.26 1.91
CA GLN A 82 14.75 -12.98 2.75
C GLN A 82 14.21 -13.21 4.17
N ALA A 83 13.57 -12.19 4.77
CA ALA A 83 12.98 -12.31 6.09
C ALA A 83 11.85 -13.36 6.14
N ARG A 84 11.00 -13.42 5.12
CA ARG A 84 9.96 -14.45 5.01
C ARG A 84 10.54 -15.85 4.82
N ALA A 85 11.53 -16.00 3.93
CA ALA A 85 12.11 -17.30 3.59
C ALA A 85 12.96 -17.88 4.72
N ASN A 86 13.80 -17.07 5.36
CA ASN A 86 14.82 -17.51 6.30
C ASN A 86 14.44 -17.27 7.77
N GLY A 87 13.64 -16.23 8.04
CA GLY A 87 13.26 -15.83 9.39
C GLY A 87 11.84 -16.19 9.79
N GLY A 88 11.03 -16.73 8.86
CA GLY A 88 9.64 -17.05 9.12
C GLY A 88 8.77 -15.83 9.44
N PHE A 89 9.16 -14.64 8.96
CA PHE A 89 8.40 -13.41 9.22
C PHE A 89 7.07 -13.46 8.49
N ASP A 90 6.00 -13.45 9.26
CA ASP A 90 4.64 -13.22 8.74
C ASP A 90 4.36 -11.74 8.48
N SER A 91 3.21 -11.46 7.92
CA SER A 91 2.83 -10.05 7.62
C SER A 91 2.68 -9.20 8.88
N GLY A 92 2.24 -9.76 10.00
CA GLY A 92 2.14 -9.03 11.28
C GLY A 92 3.51 -8.62 11.80
N THR A 93 4.49 -9.53 11.76
CA THR A 93 5.87 -9.24 12.12
C THR A 93 6.49 -8.16 11.23
N ILE A 94 6.27 -8.25 9.91
CA ILE A 94 6.78 -7.26 8.95
C ILE A 94 6.12 -5.91 9.20
N GLN A 95 4.81 -5.86 9.45
CA GLN A 95 4.12 -4.62 9.80
C GLN A 95 4.77 -3.97 11.02
N GLY A 96 4.97 -4.71 12.10
CA GLY A 96 5.63 -4.18 13.30
C GLY A 96 7.04 -3.66 13.05
N VAL A 97 7.84 -4.37 12.21
CA VAL A 97 9.18 -3.91 11.81
C VAL A 97 9.11 -2.59 11.05
N VAL A 98 8.17 -2.46 10.11
CA VAL A 98 8.01 -1.23 9.32
C VAL A 98 7.53 -0.07 10.18
N GLU A 99 6.55 -0.27 11.06
CA GLU A 99 6.09 0.76 12.01
C GLU A 99 7.25 1.23 12.90
N TYR A 100 8.01 0.28 13.44
CA TYR A 100 9.18 0.61 14.27
C TYR A 100 10.22 1.41 13.48
N GLN A 101 10.52 1.01 12.23
CA GLN A 101 11.50 1.68 11.38
C GLN A 101 11.06 3.10 11.00
N ILE A 102 9.77 3.32 10.74
CA ILE A 102 9.22 4.66 10.47
C ILE A 102 9.46 5.59 11.68
N ALA A 103 9.21 5.09 12.89
CA ALA A 103 9.34 5.88 14.10
C ALA A 103 10.79 6.04 14.58
N HIS A 104 11.66 5.05 14.32
CA HIS A 104 13.00 4.93 14.91
C HIS A 104 14.08 4.72 13.84
N ALA A 105 13.90 5.31 12.67
CA ALA A 105 14.85 5.20 11.58
C ALA A 105 16.28 5.57 12.03
N ARG A 106 17.23 4.79 11.58
CA ARG A 106 18.66 4.96 11.94
C ARG A 106 19.50 5.13 10.67
N PRO A 107 20.68 5.74 10.76
CA PRO A 107 21.66 5.71 9.68
C PRO A 107 21.93 4.27 9.23
N VAL A 108 22.09 4.08 7.93
CA VAL A 108 22.33 2.74 7.32
C VAL A 108 23.63 2.13 7.86
N SER A 109 24.57 2.98 8.24
CA SER A 109 25.86 2.58 8.80
C SER A 109 26.40 3.73 9.66
N PRO A 110 27.14 3.43 10.75
CA PRO A 110 27.84 4.47 11.52
C PRO A 110 28.81 5.32 10.70
N GLN A 111 29.27 4.80 9.55
CA GLN A 111 30.17 5.48 8.63
C GLN A 111 29.42 6.27 7.54
N GLN A 112 28.14 6.04 7.36
CA GLN A 112 27.28 6.66 6.32
C GLN A 112 26.30 7.63 6.98
N THR A 113 26.82 8.77 7.43
CA THR A 113 26.05 9.76 8.19
C THR A 113 25.23 10.69 7.31
N ASP A 114 25.47 10.70 5.99
CA ASP A 114 24.92 11.68 5.07
C ASP A 114 23.58 11.25 4.44
N VAL A 115 23.29 9.95 4.50
CA VAL A 115 22.04 9.37 3.96
C VAL A 115 21.36 8.54 5.03
N TYR A 116 20.30 9.03 5.60
CA TYR A 116 19.47 8.30 6.57
C TYR A 116 18.00 8.45 6.25
N MET A 117 17.23 7.44 6.57
CA MET A 117 15.78 7.54 6.51
C MET A 117 15.29 8.55 7.54
N PRO A 118 14.56 9.61 7.15
CA PRO A 118 13.98 10.54 8.11
C PRO A 118 12.96 9.82 9.02
N GLN A 119 12.98 10.14 10.31
CA GLN A 119 11.99 9.62 11.25
C GLN A 119 10.63 10.30 11.06
N ASN A 120 9.55 9.56 11.34
CA ASN A 120 8.21 10.10 11.40
C ASN A 120 7.74 10.79 10.11
N LEU A 121 8.17 10.29 8.93
CA LEU A 121 7.65 10.76 7.63
C LEU A 121 6.13 10.61 7.54
N VAL A 122 5.59 9.64 8.24
CA VAL A 122 4.16 9.41 8.52
C VAL A 122 4.01 9.00 9.98
N THR A 123 2.87 9.29 10.60
CA THR A 123 2.63 9.03 12.04
C THR A 123 1.22 8.51 12.28
N GLY A 124 0.97 7.97 13.48
CA GLY A 124 -0.37 7.52 13.88
C GLY A 124 -0.95 6.46 12.94
N GLU A 125 -2.20 6.64 12.53
CA GLU A 125 -2.87 5.69 11.62
C GLU A 125 -2.20 5.65 10.24
N ASP A 126 -1.65 6.75 9.74
CA ASP A 126 -0.94 6.79 8.47
C ASP A 126 0.30 5.88 8.47
N ALA A 127 1.02 5.81 9.59
CA ALA A 127 2.15 4.89 9.74
C ALA A 127 1.70 3.42 9.73
N LYS A 128 0.56 3.13 10.37
CA LYS A 128 -0.04 1.79 10.37
C LYS A 128 -0.53 1.40 8.97
N ASP A 129 -1.17 2.31 8.25
CA ASP A 129 -1.63 2.09 6.88
C ASP A 129 -0.45 1.75 5.96
N VAL A 130 0.64 2.55 6.02
CA VAL A 130 1.86 2.29 5.26
C VAL A 130 2.48 0.95 5.64
N ALA A 131 2.60 0.66 6.94
CA ALA A 131 3.24 -0.57 7.40
C ALA A 131 2.43 -1.81 7.02
N ALA A 132 1.11 -1.77 7.16
CA ALA A 132 0.23 -2.84 6.73
C ALA A 132 0.29 -3.06 5.21
N TYR A 133 0.34 -1.97 4.44
CA TYR A 133 0.48 -2.05 2.99
C TYR A 133 1.81 -2.71 2.60
N VAL A 134 2.94 -2.23 3.13
CA VAL A 134 4.26 -2.84 2.88
C VAL A 134 4.24 -4.33 3.26
N ALA A 135 3.70 -4.66 4.43
CA ALA A 135 3.58 -6.04 4.88
C ALA A 135 2.70 -6.92 3.98
N SER A 136 1.76 -6.33 3.26
CA SER A 136 0.88 -7.08 2.34
C SER A 136 1.54 -7.42 1.01
N VAL A 137 2.54 -6.64 0.56
CA VAL A 137 3.13 -6.79 -0.78
C VAL A 137 4.63 -7.10 -0.79
N ALA A 138 5.39 -6.62 0.18
CA ALA A 138 6.84 -6.72 0.18
C ALA A 138 7.33 -8.17 0.31
N GLY A 139 8.13 -8.62 -0.64
CA GLY A 139 8.68 -9.97 -0.69
C GLY A 139 7.66 -11.08 -0.92
N VAL A 140 6.42 -10.75 -1.29
CA VAL A 140 5.38 -11.72 -1.63
C VAL A 140 5.57 -12.15 -3.09
N PRO A 141 5.66 -13.46 -3.38
CA PRO A 141 5.82 -13.94 -4.74
C PRO A 141 4.62 -13.58 -5.63
N GLY A 142 4.90 -13.20 -6.88
CA GLY A 142 3.86 -12.92 -7.88
C GLY A 142 3.20 -11.54 -7.79
N ILE A 143 3.60 -10.70 -6.85
CA ILE A 143 3.19 -9.30 -6.82
C ILE A 143 3.69 -8.61 -8.08
N LYS A 144 2.78 -7.91 -8.76
CA LYS A 144 3.09 -7.09 -9.94
C LYS A 144 2.98 -5.62 -9.57
N PRO A 145 3.71 -4.73 -10.27
CA PRO A 145 3.49 -3.29 -10.14
C PRO A 145 2.01 -2.95 -10.40
N PRO A 146 1.45 -1.97 -9.70
CA PRO A 146 0.11 -1.48 -10.01
C PRO A 146 0.08 -0.99 -11.46
N VAL A 147 -1.01 -1.24 -12.14
CA VAL A 147 -1.22 -0.66 -13.45
C VAL A 147 -1.35 0.86 -13.26
N PHE A 148 -0.42 1.61 -13.85
CA PHE A 148 -0.49 3.07 -13.79
C PHE A 148 -1.73 3.56 -14.56
N ALA A 149 -2.62 4.24 -13.85
CA ALA A 149 -3.85 4.80 -14.39
C ALA A 149 -3.75 6.34 -14.38
N PRO A 150 -3.31 6.96 -15.51
CA PRO A 150 -3.08 8.41 -15.56
C PRO A 150 -4.27 9.26 -15.11
N PRO A 151 -5.55 8.95 -15.46
CA PRO A 151 -6.69 9.73 -14.99
C PRO A 151 -6.82 9.73 -13.46
N GLN A 152 -6.69 8.57 -12.84
CA GLN A 152 -6.81 8.44 -11.38
C GLN A 152 -5.61 9.06 -10.68
N PHE A 153 -4.40 8.86 -11.20
CA PHE A 153 -3.18 9.50 -10.67
C PHE A 153 -3.34 11.02 -10.68
N PHE A 154 -3.81 11.58 -11.81
CA PHE A 154 -4.04 13.02 -11.93
C PHE A 154 -5.08 13.52 -10.92
N ALA A 155 -6.24 12.89 -10.84
CA ALA A 155 -7.31 13.28 -9.92
C ALA A 155 -6.82 13.31 -8.45
N THR A 156 -6.01 12.32 -8.06
CA THR A 156 -5.51 12.17 -6.68
C THR A 156 -4.38 13.16 -6.35
N ASN A 157 -3.43 13.38 -7.29
CA ASN A 157 -2.19 14.09 -6.99
C ASN A 157 -2.14 15.52 -7.54
N CYS A 158 -2.93 15.82 -8.57
CA CYS A 158 -2.92 17.09 -9.29
C CYS A 158 -4.25 17.83 -9.18
N GLY A 159 -5.36 17.08 -9.08
CA GLY A 159 -6.72 17.59 -9.15
C GLY A 159 -7.12 18.54 -8.02
N GLY A 160 -6.43 18.47 -6.86
CA GLY A 160 -6.64 19.42 -5.76
C GLY A 160 -6.17 20.84 -6.08
N CYS A 161 -5.21 20.98 -7.00
CA CYS A 161 -4.65 22.24 -7.41
C CYS A 161 -5.08 22.66 -8.82
N HIS A 162 -5.32 21.71 -9.72
CA HIS A 162 -5.62 21.98 -11.14
C HIS A 162 -7.03 21.56 -11.52
N THR A 163 -7.67 22.43 -12.31
CA THR A 163 -8.88 22.07 -13.06
C THR A 163 -8.50 21.26 -14.30
N LEU A 164 -9.18 20.14 -14.52
CA LEU A 164 -9.18 19.36 -15.75
C LEU A 164 -10.56 18.71 -15.89
N ALA A 165 -11.35 19.14 -16.85
CA ALA A 165 -12.75 18.72 -17.02
C ALA A 165 -12.87 17.20 -17.21
N GLN A 166 -12.00 16.58 -18.03
CA GLN A 166 -12.01 15.14 -18.28
C GLN A 166 -11.70 14.30 -17.02
N ALA A 167 -10.96 14.86 -16.06
CA ALA A 167 -10.66 14.21 -14.77
C ALA A 167 -11.73 14.54 -13.72
N GLY A 168 -12.70 15.39 -14.00
CA GLY A 168 -13.70 15.86 -13.04
C GLY A 168 -13.13 16.70 -11.91
N THR A 169 -11.99 17.37 -12.11
CA THR A 169 -11.32 18.16 -11.08
C THR A 169 -11.58 19.65 -11.27
N THR A 170 -11.59 20.39 -10.15
CA THR A 170 -11.94 21.82 -10.10
C THR A 170 -10.96 22.65 -9.26
N GLY A 171 -9.73 22.14 -9.05
CA GLY A 171 -8.68 22.85 -8.33
C GLY A 171 -8.33 24.18 -9.00
N ASN A 172 -8.10 25.23 -8.21
CA ASN A 172 -7.85 26.59 -8.69
C ASN A 172 -6.57 27.23 -8.11
N VAL A 173 -5.73 26.42 -7.46
CA VAL A 173 -4.42 26.87 -6.93
C VAL A 173 -3.39 26.99 -8.05
N GLY A 174 -3.46 26.08 -9.03
CA GLY A 174 -2.67 26.13 -10.25
C GLY A 174 -3.54 26.51 -11.47
N PRO A 175 -2.93 26.63 -12.67
CA PRO A 175 -3.67 26.96 -13.88
C PRO A 175 -4.72 25.91 -14.23
N ASN A 176 -5.80 26.34 -14.86
CA ASN A 176 -6.75 25.47 -15.54
C ASN A 176 -6.06 24.80 -16.72
N LEU A 177 -5.92 23.47 -16.66
CA LEU A 177 -5.19 22.71 -17.67
C LEU A 177 -5.98 22.53 -18.98
N ASP A 178 -7.31 22.61 -18.93
CA ASP A 178 -8.12 22.61 -20.16
C ASP A 178 -7.73 23.76 -21.10
N ASP A 179 -7.21 24.86 -20.56
CA ASP A 179 -6.74 26.01 -21.34
C ASP A 179 -5.22 26.04 -21.49
N ALA A 180 -4.49 25.84 -20.38
CA ALA A 180 -3.05 26.01 -20.34
C ALA A 180 -2.30 25.02 -21.26
N LEU A 181 -2.81 23.80 -21.42
CA LEU A 181 -2.13 22.76 -22.19
C LEU A 181 -2.47 22.73 -23.68
N LYS A 182 -3.47 23.50 -24.15
CA LYS A 182 -3.91 23.47 -25.55
C LYS A 182 -2.79 23.72 -26.56
N SER A 183 -1.85 24.58 -26.23
CA SER A 183 -0.73 24.97 -27.08
C SER A 183 0.60 24.31 -26.70
N MET A 184 0.63 23.50 -25.65
CA MET A 184 1.86 22.89 -25.17
C MET A 184 2.15 21.57 -25.88
N SER A 185 3.41 21.39 -26.28
CA SER A 185 3.92 20.11 -26.77
C SER A 185 4.08 19.11 -25.61
N ALA A 186 4.15 17.81 -25.96
CA ALA A 186 4.43 16.76 -24.96
C ALA A 186 5.71 17.04 -24.15
N ALA A 187 6.76 17.56 -24.79
CA ALA A 187 8.01 17.90 -24.11
C ALA A 187 7.83 19.04 -23.09
N GLN A 188 7.06 20.07 -23.43
CA GLN A 188 6.77 21.17 -22.53
C GLN A 188 5.92 20.71 -21.34
N ILE A 189 4.90 19.88 -21.57
CA ILE A 189 4.08 19.30 -20.50
C ILE A 189 4.96 18.43 -19.58
N SER A 190 5.80 17.57 -20.16
CA SER A 190 6.74 16.73 -19.42
C SER A 190 7.67 17.59 -18.55
N GLN A 191 8.23 18.66 -19.11
CA GLN A 191 9.10 19.59 -18.38
C GLN A 191 8.34 20.27 -17.23
N SER A 192 7.12 20.76 -17.48
CA SER A 192 6.33 21.43 -16.44
C SER A 192 5.95 20.49 -15.27
N ILE A 193 5.94 19.18 -15.49
CA ILE A 193 5.69 18.19 -14.42
C ILE A 193 6.99 17.87 -13.67
N SER A 194 8.10 17.68 -14.40
CA SER A 194 9.38 17.24 -13.81
C SER A 194 10.19 18.38 -13.21
N ASP A 195 10.04 19.58 -13.76
CA ASP A 195 10.67 20.83 -13.28
C ASP A 195 9.64 21.98 -13.31
N PRO A 196 8.72 22.04 -12.34
CA PRO A 196 7.61 23.00 -12.33
C PRO A 196 8.02 24.45 -12.31
N ASN A 197 9.25 24.77 -11.90
CA ASN A 197 9.75 26.14 -11.87
C ASN A 197 10.46 26.56 -13.17
N ALA A 198 10.71 25.65 -14.10
CA ALA A 198 11.35 25.99 -15.37
C ALA A 198 10.54 27.03 -16.19
N GLN A 199 9.20 26.94 -16.09
CA GLN A 199 8.30 27.89 -16.75
C GLN A 199 7.05 28.10 -15.91
N ILE A 200 6.87 29.31 -15.38
CA ILE A 200 5.70 29.67 -14.59
C ILE A 200 4.62 30.29 -15.50
N THR A 201 3.42 29.77 -15.43
CA THR A 201 2.25 30.35 -16.11
C THR A 201 1.99 31.76 -15.58
N PRO A 202 1.79 32.78 -16.44
CA PRO A 202 1.49 34.14 -15.98
C PRO A 202 0.31 34.18 -15.00
N GLY A 203 0.49 34.90 -13.89
CA GLY A 203 -0.49 35.00 -12.80
C GLY A 203 -0.33 33.98 -11.67
N PHE A 204 0.56 33.00 -11.81
CA PHE A 204 0.85 32.00 -10.76
C PHE A 204 2.22 32.23 -10.12
N GLN A 205 2.43 31.66 -8.92
CA GLN A 205 3.67 31.82 -8.16
C GLN A 205 4.59 30.60 -8.33
N PRO A 206 5.92 30.79 -8.29
CA PRO A 206 6.87 29.69 -8.25
C PRO A 206 6.80 28.94 -6.90
N ASN A 207 7.32 27.72 -6.88
CA ASN A 207 7.42 26.85 -5.70
C ASN A 207 6.07 26.43 -5.06
N VAL A 208 4.96 26.60 -5.76
CA VAL A 208 3.63 26.14 -5.30
C VAL A 208 3.39 24.69 -5.74
N MET A 209 3.74 24.35 -6.98
CA MET A 209 3.66 22.97 -7.45
C MET A 209 4.79 22.13 -6.84
N PRO A 210 4.52 20.92 -6.32
CA PRO A 210 5.55 20.04 -5.77
C PRO A 210 6.65 19.73 -6.78
N GLN A 211 7.91 19.82 -6.34
CA GLN A 211 9.09 19.70 -7.21
C GLN A 211 9.58 18.25 -7.40
N ASN A 212 8.88 17.26 -6.83
CA ASN A 212 9.37 15.88 -6.74
C ASN A 212 8.75 14.93 -7.75
N PHE A 213 7.87 15.37 -8.64
CA PHE A 213 7.23 14.48 -9.62
C PHE A 213 8.21 13.87 -10.62
N GLY A 214 9.28 14.61 -10.97
CA GLY A 214 10.36 14.07 -11.81
C GLY A 214 11.13 12.91 -11.16
N GLN A 215 11.06 12.78 -9.85
CA GLN A 215 11.72 11.71 -9.09
C GLN A 215 10.76 10.57 -8.72
N THR A 216 9.47 10.87 -8.55
CA THR A 216 8.46 9.89 -8.13
C THR A 216 7.81 9.14 -9.28
N LEU A 217 7.74 9.75 -10.46
CA LEU A 217 7.24 9.11 -11.68
C LEU A 217 8.39 8.46 -12.44
N THR A 218 8.22 7.20 -12.82
CA THR A 218 9.14 6.60 -13.81
C THR A 218 9.00 7.32 -15.15
N PRO A 219 10.03 7.31 -16.02
CA PRO A 219 9.93 7.90 -17.35
C PRO A 219 8.70 7.43 -18.15
N GLN A 220 8.34 6.15 -18.01
CA GLN A 220 7.18 5.56 -18.67
C GLN A 220 5.85 6.10 -18.09
N GLN A 221 5.75 6.23 -16.77
CA GLN A 221 4.57 6.79 -16.12
C GLN A 221 4.38 8.27 -16.47
N LEU A 222 5.47 9.04 -16.49
CA LEU A 222 5.45 10.44 -16.94
C LEU A 222 4.96 10.54 -18.37
N GLN A 223 5.48 9.71 -19.28
CA GLN A 223 5.03 9.67 -20.66
C GLN A 223 3.54 9.34 -20.79
N GLN A 224 3.05 8.37 -20.04
CA GLN A 224 1.63 7.99 -20.01
C GLN A 224 0.75 9.12 -19.46
N LEU A 225 1.22 9.82 -18.42
CA LEU A 225 0.50 10.97 -17.86
C LEU A 225 0.44 12.12 -18.87
N VAL A 226 1.55 12.44 -19.54
CA VAL A 226 1.61 13.47 -20.59
C VAL A 226 0.66 13.12 -21.73
N ALA A 227 0.65 11.88 -22.22
CA ALA A 227 -0.26 11.43 -23.27
C ALA A 227 -1.73 11.56 -22.86
N TYR A 228 -2.04 11.21 -21.61
CA TYR A 228 -3.39 11.43 -21.06
C TYR A 228 -3.78 12.90 -21.06
N LEU A 229 -2.89 13.78 -20.56
CA LEU A 229 -3.16 15.22 -20.49
C LEU A 229 -3.37 15.83 -21.88
N GLN A 230 -2.57 15.45 -22.87
CA GLN A 230 -2.75 15.89 -24.27
C GLN A 230 -4.11 15.44 -24.82
N THR A 231 -4.50 14.19 -24.57
CA THR A 231 -5.79 13.67 -25.01
C THR A 231 -6.94 14.38 -24.31
N ALA A 232 -6.82 14.60 -23.01
CA ALA A 232 -7.83 15.24 -22.16
C ALA A 232 -8.12 16.69 -22.60
N THR A 233 -7.11 17.41 -23.06
CA THR A 233 -7.20 18.83 -23.42
C THR A 233 -7.35 19.08 -24.93
N GLY A 234 -7.43 18.02 -25.73
CA GLY A 234 -7.51 18.13 -27.20
C GLY A 234 -6.19 18.59 -27.86
N GLY A 235 -5.08 18.63 -27.10
CA GLY A 235 -3.77 19.09 -27.55
C GLY A 235 -2.98 18.08 -28.42
N GLY A 236 -3.53 16.90 -28.69
CA GLY A 236 -2.89 15.83 -29.49
C GLY A 236 -2.93 16.01 -31.02
N GLY A 237 -3.33 17.19 -31.54
CA GLY A 237 -3.56 17.42 -32.95
C GLY A 237 -2.37 17.88 -33.80
N GLY A 238 -1.14 17.76 -33.35
CA GLY A 238 0.06 18.21 -34.08
C GLY A 238 0.88 17.10 -34.74
N GLY A 239 0.23 16.20 -35.47
CA GLY A 239 0.90 15.08 -36.17
C GLY A 239 0.19 14.60 -37.41
N LYS A 240 -0.28 15.55 -38.24
CA LYS A 240 -0.62 15.25 -39.66
C LYS A 240 0.07 16.27 -40.56
N LYS A 241 1.21 15.89 -41.07
CA LYS A 241 1.62 16.03 -42.47
C LYS A 241 2.88 15.19 -42.68
#